data_7382c3e13d1410b02c486ad6a5887362
#
_entry.id   7382c3e13d1410b02c486ad6a5887362
#
_cell.length_a   1.000
_cell.length_b   1.000
_cell.length_c   1.000
_cell.angle_alpha   90.00
_cell.angle_beta   90.00
_cell.angle_gamma   90.00
#
_symmetry.space_group_name_H-M   'P 1'
#
loop_
_entity.id
_entity.type
_entity.pdbx_description
1 polymer ?
#
loop_
_entity_poly.entity_id
_entity_poly.type
_entity_poly.pdbx_seq_one_letter_code
_entity_poly.pdbx_strand_id
1 'polypeptide(L)'
;RNIGIHWSQENFDQGGMLREYVKWDYELRDNQPVEKIVNRALDIAMSEPRGPVYLNLPREVLGHMVSKERVVPRKRPLGNTAAVPSEIVIEQAADLIAASKNPLIIAGAIGQRPGVTKILGSLAERFALPVLQVGGPSLLSDHPMNLGFSVGEYLPDADLVLVLESAVPWIPRNVEPNKEAKLIHLSPDPHYSGLPYR
;
A
#
# COMPACT_ATOMS: atom_id res chain seq x y z
N ARG A 1 24.01 -26.07 -21.58
CA ARG A 1 25.45 -25.87 -21.37
C ARG A 1 25.66 -25.55 -19.92
N ASN A 2 26.22 -26.49 -19.14
CA ASN A 2 26.52 -26.23 -17.73
C ASN A 2 27.59 -25.14 -17.66
N ILE A 3 27.17 -23.93 -17.30
CA ILE A 3 28.09 -22.88 -16.89
C ILE A 3 28.61 -23.30 -15.51
N GLY A 4 29.94 -23.28 -15.34
CA GLY A 4 30.57 -23.65 -14.06
C GLY A 4 29.89 -22.87 -12.92
N ILE A 5 29.18 -23.56 -12.06
CA ILE A 5 28.37 -23.02 -10.99
C ILE A 5 29.30 -22.66 -9.83
N HIS A 6 29.14 -21.45 -9.32
CA HIS A 6 29.82 -21.04 -8.09
C HIS A 6 28.95 -21.44 -6.92
N TRP A 7 29.24 -22.56 -6.31
CA TRP A 7 28.43 -23.23 -5.28
C TRP A 7 27.97 -22.30 -4.13
N SER A 8 28.75 -21.26 -3.80
CA SER A 8 28.39 -20.30 -2.76
C SER A 8 27.26 -19.31 -3.17
N GLN A 9 26.87 -19.33 -4.44
CA GLN A 9 25.79 -18.48 -4.98
C GLN A 9 24.53 -19.29 -5.31
N GLU A 10 24.60 -20.60 -5.19
CA GLU A 10 23.48 -21.50 -5.51
C GLU A 10 22.52 -21.61 -4.33
N ASN A 11 21.23 -21.66 -4.68
CA ASN A 11 20.16 -21.86 -3.74
C ASN A 11 19.10 -22.79 -4.36
N PHE A 12 18.50 -23.66 -3.58
CA PHE A 12 17.49 -24.59 -4.06
C PHE A 12 16.22 -23.92 -4.54
N ASP A 13 15.78 -22.86 -3.87
CA ASP A 13 14.58 -22.08 -4.20
C ASP A 13 14.77 -20.64 -3.70
N GLN A 14 15.28 -19.78 -4.59
CA GLN A 14 15.49 -18.37 -4.26
C GLN A 14 14.17 -17.63 -4.04
N GLY A 15 13.13 -17.98 -4.82
CA GLY A 15 11.80 -17.42 -4.64
C GLY A 15 11.21 -17.81 -3.28
N GLY A 16 11.44 -19.04 -2.85
CA GLY A 16 10.96 -19.56 -1.57
C GLY A 16 11.43 -18.79 -0.36
N MET A 17 12.66 -18.26 -0.38
CA MET A 17 13.18 -17.43 0.72
C MET A 17 12.41 -16.12 0.89
N LEU A 18 11.82 -15.59 -0.18
CA LEU A 18 11.17 -14.28 -0.21
C LEU A 18 9.65 -14.37 -0.30
N ARG A 19 9.09 -15.56 -0.50
CA ARG A 19 7.65 -15.78 -0.79
C ARG A 19 6.73 -15.21 0.26
N GLU A 20 7.13 -15.25 1.52
CA GLU A 20 6.36 -14.67 2.63
C GLU A 20 6.38 -13.13 2.69
N TYR A 21 7.30 -12.49 1.94
CA TYR A 21 7.49 -11.04 1.96
C TYR A 21 7.03 -10.33 0.68
N VAL A 22 6.64 -11.11 -0.34
CA VAL A 22 6.27 -10.57 -1.66
C VAL A 22 4.89 -11.01 -2.09
N LYS A 23 4.24 -10.20 -2.91
CA LYS A 23 2.94 -10.54 -3.51
C LYS A 23 3.04 -11.68 -4.51
N TRP A 24 4.18 -11.82 -5.15
CA TRP A 24 4.40 -12.80 -6.19
C TRP A 24 5.88 -13.00 -6.43
N ASP A 25 6.27 -14.23 -6.58
CA ASP A 25 7.60 -14.61 -7.01
C ASP A 25 7.54 -15.44 -8.30
N TYR A 26 8.54 -15.31 -9.12
CA TYR A 26 8.65 -16.09 -10.34
C TYR A 26 10.10 -16.26 -10.79
N GLU A 27 10.42 -17.45 -11.25
CA GLU A 27 11.68 -17.73 -11.92
C GLU A 27 11.48 -17.79 -13.43
N LEU A 28 12.24 -17.00 -14.17
CA LEU A 28 12.21 -16.98 -15.63
C LEU A 28 12.71 -18.32 -16.17
N ARG A 29 11.89 -18.98 -16.98
CA ARG A 29 12.20 -20.24 -17.62
C ARG A 29 12.65 -20.04 -19.06
N ASP A 30 13.35 -21.05 -19.57
CA ASP A 30 13.81 -21.04 -20.96
C ASP A 30 12.67 -20.85 -21.95
N ASN A 31 12.97 -20.13 -23.04
CA ASN A 31 12.04 -19.80 -24.13
C ASN A 31 10.80 -18.95 -23.72
N GLN A 32 10.74 -18.43 -22.51
CA GLN A 32 9.66 -17.52 -22.12
C GLN A 32 9.92 -16.11 -22.63
N PRO A 33 8.87 -15.36 -22.99
CA PRO A 33 8.99 -13.95 -23.38
C PRO A 33 9.21 -13.08 -22.13
N VAL A 34 10.45 -12.62 -21.93
CA VAL A 34 10.87 -11.83 -20.76
C VAL A 34 9.96 -10.61 -20.56
N GLU A 35 9.62 -9.90 -21.65
CA GLU A 35 8.74 -8.73 -21.61
C GLU A 35 7.39 -9.05 -20.96
N LYS A 36 6.77 -10.16 -21.33
CA LYS A 36 5.47 -10.56 -20.74
C LYS A 36 5.57 -10.85 -19.24
N ILE A 37 6.66 -11.50 -18.82
CA ILE A 37 6.89 -11.82 -17.41
C ILE A 37 7.14 -10.56 -16.59
N VAL A 38 7.98 -9.65 -17.09
CA VAL A 38 8.24 -8.36 -16.43
C VAL A 38 6.97 -7.51 -16.36
N ASN A 39 6.20 -7.44 -17.46
CA ASN A 39 4.92 -6.71 -17.46
C ASN A 39 3.95 -7.29 -16.44
N ARG A 40 3.82 -8.62 -16.37
CA ARG A 40 2.99 -9.28 -15.36
C ARG A 40 3.46 -8.95 -13.94
N ALA A 41 4.77 -9.01 -13.68
CA ALA A 41 5.35 -8.67 -12.39
C ALA A 41 4.98 -7.23 -11.97
N LEU A 42 5.14 -6.28 -12.90
CA LEU A 42 4.78 -4.88 -12.66
C LEU A 42 3.27 -4.69 -12.46
N ASP A 43 2.43 -5.42 -13.21
CA ASP A 43 0.97 -5.37 -13.01
C ASP A 43 0.58 -5.86 -11.62
N ILE A 44 1.18 -6.95 -11.15
CA ILE A 44 0.93 -7.50 -9.81
C ILE A 44 1.44 -6.53 -8.74
N ALA A 45 2.65 -5.99 -8.89
CA ALA A 45 3.21 -5.05 -7.93
C ALA A 45 2.37 -3.78 -7.77
N MET A 46 1.83 -3.28 -8.88
CA MET A 46 1.06 -2.04 -8.94
C MET A 46 -0.44 -2.24 -8.70
N SER A 47 -0.93 -3.50 -8.69
CA SER A 47 -2.33 -3.78 -8.32
C SER A 47 -2.54 -3.58 -6.83
N GLU A 48 -3.73 -3.09 -6.45
CA GLU A 48 -4.06 -2.88 -5.03
C GLU A 48 -4.40 -4.21 -4.32
N PRO A 49 -3.99 -4.37 -3.06
CA PRO A 49 -3.01 -3.55 -2.33
C PRO A 49 -1.62 -3.68 -2.99
N ARG A 50 -0.92 -2.55 -3.20
CA ARG A 50 0.41 -2.55 -3.81
C ARG A 50 1.41 -3.27 -2.92
N GLY A 51 2.37 -3.93 -3.56
CA GLY A 51 3.40 -4.63 -2.81
C GLY A 51 4.52 -5.16 -3.70
N PRO A 52 5.62 -5.61 -3.10
CA PRO A 52 6.78 -6.07 -3.83
C PRO A 52 6.51 -7.36 -4.58
N VAL A 53 7.25 -7.57 -5.66
CA VAL A 53 7.34 -8.83 -6.40
C VAL A 53 8.81 -9.21 -6.56
N TYR A 54 9.09 -10.48 -6.68
CA TYR A 54 10.44 -10.98 -6.88
C TYR A 54 10.55 -11.74 -8.20
N LEU A 55 11.55 -11.39 -9.01
CA LEU A 55 11.89 -12.12 -10.24
C LEU A 55 13.29 -12.71 -10.10
N ASN A 56 13.37 -14.01 -10.19
CA ASN A 56 14.62 -14.71 -10.38
C ASN A 56 14.91 -14.85 -11.88
N LEU A 57 16.08 -14.39 -12.29
CA LEU A 57 16.52 -14.38 -13.68
C LEU A 57 17.75 -15.26 -13.83
N PRO A 58 17.59 -16.58 -14.08
CA PRO A 58 18.70 -17.51 -14.16
C PRO A 58 19.69 -17.10 -15.25
N ARG A 59 20.95 -17.13 -14.90
CA ARG A 59 22.06 -16.73 -15.78
C ARG A 59 22.08 -17.52 -17.08
N GLU A 60 21.76 -18.79 -17.02
CA GLU A 60 21.69 -19.68 -18.19
C GLU A 60 20.63 -19.21 -19.18
N VAL A 61 19.47 -18.84 -18.66
CA VAL A 61 18.35 -18.33 -19.49
C VAL A 61 18.69 -16.98 -20.10
N LEU A 62 19.31 -16.09 -19.32
CA LEU A 62 19.74 -14.77 -19.80
C LEU A 62 20.87 -14.85 -20.83
N GLY A 63 21.65 -15.90 -20.83
CA GLY A 63 22.74 -16.14 -21.78
C GLY A 63 22.28 -16.65 -23.14
N HIS A 64 21.00 -16.97 -23.33
CA HIS A 64 20.50 -17.47 -24.61
C HIS A 64 20.37 -16.36 -25.66
N MET A 65 20.78 -16.68 -26.87
CA MET A 65 20.62 -15.80 -28.01
C MET A 65 19.15 -15.77 -28.45
N VAL A 66 18.60 -14.57 -28.59
CA VAL A 66 17.25 -14.37 -29.09
C VAL A 66 17.26 -13.58 -30.41
N SER A 67 16.32 -13.87 -31.30
CA SER A 67 16.20 -13.12 -32.56
C SER A 67 15.69 -11.69 -32.26
N LYS A 68 16.17 -10.70 -33.04
CA LYS A 68 15.76 -9.29 -32.87
C LYS A 68 14.26 -9.07 -33.08
N GLU A 69 13.61 -9.89 -33.87
CA GLU A 69 12.16 -9.81 -34.13
C GLU A 69 11.32 -10.16 -32.92
N ARG A 70 11.90 -10.83 -31.92
CA ARG A 70 11.21 -11.13 -30.63
C ARG A 70 11.23 -9.97 -29.64
N VAL A 71 12.05 -8.95 -29.88
CA VAL A 71 12.19 -7.79 -28.99
C VAL A 71 11.33 -6.66 -29.54
N VAL A 72 10.03 -6.70 -29.29
CA VAL A 72 9.10 -5.63 -29.69
C VAL A 72 8.67 -4.85 -28.44
N PRO A 73 9.17 -3.62 -28.24
CA PRO A 73 8.70 -2.77 -27.15
C PRO A 73 7.19 -2.49 -27.32
N ARG A 74 6.38 -2.91 -26.38
CA ARG A 74 4.95 -2.61 -26.37
C ARG A 74 4.67 -1.54 -25.33
N LYS A 75 3.90 -0.51 -25.70
CA LYS A 75 3.32 0.39 -24.72
C LYS A 75 2.43 -0.44 -23.78
N ARG A 76 2.76 -0.39 -22.51
CA ARG A 76 2.01 -1.08 -21.50
C ARG A 76 0.72 -0.31 -21.20
N PRO A 77 -0.45 -0.92 -21.26
CA PRO A 77 -1.65 -0.30 -20.72
C PRO A 77 -1.47 -0.13 -19.21
N LEU A 78 -1.86 1.02 -18.70
CA LEU A 78 -1.94 1.22 -17.25
C LEU A 78 -2.98 0.25 -16.69
N GLY A 79 -2.51 -0.73 -15.92
CA GLY A 79 -3.37 -1.71 -15.29
C GLY A 79 -4.00 -1.17 -14.01
N ASN A 80 -5.07 -1.75 -13.67
CA ASN A 80 -5.79 -1.76 -12.39
C ASN A 80 -6.22 -0.41 -11.80
N THR A 81 -7.52 -0.24 -11.79
CA THR A 81 -8.20 0.76 -10.97
C THR A 81 -8.38 0.21 -9.55
N ALA A 82 -8.12 1.04 -8.53
CA ALA A 82 -8.46 0.75 -7.15
C ALA A 82 -9.98 0.53 -7.02
N ALA A 83 -10.40 -0.36 -6.13
CA ALA A 83 -11.79 -0.49 -5.75
C ALA A 83 -12.27 0.84 -5.14
N VAL A 84 -13.48 1.26 -5.49
CA VAL A 84 -14.12 2.46 -4.97
C VAL A 84 -15.26 2.03 -4.05
N PRO A 85 -15.41 2.59 -2.85
CA PRO A 85 -16.56 2.35 -1.99
C PRO A 85 -17.88 2.68 -2.71
N SER A 86 -18.97 2.01 -2.36
CA SER A 86 -20.29 2.38 -2.87
C SER A 86 -20.70 3.76 -2.35
N GLU A 87 -21.55 4.45 -3.10
CA GLU A 87 -22.08 5.77 -2.73
C GLU A 87 -22.73 5.77 -1.34
N ILE A 88 -23.50 4.74 -1.03
CA ILE A 88 -24.14 4.57 0.28
C ILE A 88 -23.11 4.56 1.42
N VAL A 89 -21.99 3.88 1.25
CA VAL A 89 -20.93 3.82 2.28
C VAL A 89 -20.24 5.17 2.43
N ILE A 90 -20.06 5.90 1.33
CA ILE A 90 -19.49 7.26 1.35
C ILE A 90 -20.43 8.21 2.08
N GLU A 91 -21.75 8.17 1.81
CA GLU A 91 -22.76 8.95 2.50
C GLU A 91 -22.79 8.66 4.00
N GLN A 92 -22.80 7.37 4.39
CA GLN A 92 -22.74 6.98 5.80
C GLN A 92 -21.49 7.52 6.51
N ALA A 93 -20.33 7.47 5.87
CA ALA A 93 -19.10 8.03 6.41
C ALA A 93 -19.18 9.55 6.55
N ALA A 94 -19.74 10.25 5.56
CA ALA A 94 -19.93 11.68 5.60
C ALA A 94 -20.89 12.11 6.72
N ASP A 95 -21.99 11.38 6.93
CA ASP A 95 -22.94 11.62 8.00
C ASP A 95 -22.30 11.47 9.39
N LEU A 96 -21.48 10.43 9.57
CA LEU A 96 -20.73 10.23 10.81
C LEU A 96 -19.74 11.38 11.06
N ILE A 97 -19.03 11.84 10.03
CA ILE A 97 -18.11 12.96 10.14
C ILE A 97 -18.88 14.25 10.48
N ALA A 98 -20.02 14.51 9.83
CA ALA A 98 -20.83 15.70 10.07
C ALA A 98 -21.46 15.71 11.47
N ALA A 99 -21.76 14.57 12.04
CA ALA A 99 -22.34 14.44 13.39
C ALA A 99 -21.30 14.47 14.51
N SER A 100 -20.02 14.29 14.20
CA SER A 100 -18.93 14.27 15.17
C SER A 100 -18.64 15.66 15.72
N LYS A 101 -18.29 15.73 17.01
CA LYS A 101 -17.87 16.97 17.71
C LYS A 101 -16.36 17.07 17.86
N ASN A 102 -15.69 15.94 17.90
CA ASN A 102 -14.23 15.86 18.04
C ASN A 102 -13.66 14.79 17.12
N PRO A 103 -13.75 14.99 15.78
CA PRO A 103 -13.25 14.06 14.81
C PRO A 103 -11.71 14.05 14.76
N LEU A 104 -11.12 12.90 14.46
CA LEU A 104 -9.69 12.74 14.31
C LEU A 104 -9.40 11.90 13.06
N ILE A 105 -8.50 12.36 12.21
CA ILE A 105 -7.97 11.58 11.09
C ILE A 105 -6.61 11.00 11.50
N ILE A 106 -6.42 9.69 11.30
CA ILE A 106 -5.12 9.04 11.38
C ILE A 106 -4.72 8.61 9.97
N ALA A 107 -3.80 9.33 9.38
CA ALA A 107 -3.34 9.13 8.02
C ALA A 107 -2.04 8.30 7.99
N GLY A 108 -2.10 7.13 7.35
CA GLY A 108 -0.97 6.22 7.15
C GLY A 108 -0.28 6.44 5.79
N ALA A 109 -0.24 5.38 4.97
CA ALA A 109 0.42 5.40 3.67
C ALA A 109 -0.27 6.26 2.59
N ILE A 110 -1.44 6.81 2.88
CA ILE A 110 -2.25 7.56 1.92
C ILE A 110 -1.52 8.76 1.30
N GLY A 111 -0.62 9.38 2.05
CA GLY A 111 0.20 10.52 1.57
C GLY A 111 1.14 10.16 0.41
N GLN A 112 1.42 8.88 0.19
CA GLN A 112 2.23 8.40 -0.93
C GLN A 112 1.46 8.39 -2.26
N ARG A 113 0.15 8.61 -2.24
CA ARG A 113 -0.68 8.65 -3.45
C ARG A 113 -0.63 10.03 -4.10
N PRO A 114 -0.42 10.13 -5.42
CA PRO A 114 -0.37 11.42 -6.11
C PRO A 114 -1.64 12.25 -5.88
N GLY A 115 -1.45 13.51 -5.48
CA GLY A 115 -2.54 14.48 -5.29
C GLY A 115 -3.32 14.35 -3.98
N VAL A 116 -3.14 13.28 -3.22
CA VAL A 116 -3.92 13.06 -1.98
C VAL A 116 -3.59 14.08 -0.90
N THR A 117 -2.34 14.49 -0.74
CA THR A 117 -1.95 15.54 0.23
C THR A 117 -2.77 16.82 0.05
N LYS A 118 -2.98 17.24 -1.20
CA LYS A 118 -3.80 18.43 -1.51
C LYS A 118 -5.28 18.20 -1.18
N ILE A 119 -5.82 17.05 -1.54
CA ILE A 119 -7.23 16.71 -1.28
C ILE A 119 -7.47 16.61 0.22
N LEU A 120 -6.59 15.91 0.94
CA LEU A 120 -6.68 15.76 2.39
C LEU A 120 -6.56 17.09 3.11
N GLY A 121 -5.63 17.96 2.70
CA GLY A 121 -5.49 19.30 3.25
C GLY A 121 -6.75 20.13 3.07
N SER A 122 -7.30 20.18 1.86
CA SER A 122 -8.55 20.92 1.59
C SER A 122 -9.75 20.36 2.37
N LEU A 123 -9.84 19.05 2.54
CA LEU A 123 -10.88 18.41 3.34
C LEU A 123 -10.73 18.78 4.83
N ALA A 124 -9.50 18.65 5.34
CA ALA A 124 -9.16 18.96 6.72
C ALA A 124 -9.47 20.40 7.10
N GLU A 125 -9.10 21.38 6.25
CA GLU A 125 -9.43 22.80 6.46
C GLU A 125 -10.92 23.06 6.40
N ARG A 126 -11.59 22.53 5.36
CA ARG A 126 -13.01 22.82 5.12
C ARG A 126 -13.91 22.34 6.26
N PHE A 127 -13.58 21.22 6.87
CA PHE A 127 -14.41 20.58 7.88
C PHE A 127 -13.76 20.56 9.28
N ALA A 128 -12.66 21.30 9.46
CA ALA A 128 -11.90 21.36 10.72
C ALA A 128 -11.55 19.97 11.25
N LEU A 129 -10.98 19.12 10.40
CA LEU A 129 -10.60 17.74 10.72
C LEU A 129 -9.11 17.67 11.06
N PRO A 130 -8.74 17.55 12.33
CA PRO A 130 -7.33 17.35 12.73
C PRO A 130 -6.77 16.06 12.18
N VAL A 131 -5.51 16.08 11.75
CA VAL A 131 -4.82 14.95 11.11
C VAL A 131 -3.56 14.59 11.86
N LEU A 132 -3.49 13.37 12.34
CA LEU A 132 -2.28 12.72 12.82
C LEU A 132 -1.66 11.89 11.69
N GLN A 133 -0.34 11.86 11.64
CA GLN A 133 0.40 11.15 10.61
C GLN A 133 1.11 9.94 11.20
N VAL A 134 0.84 8.75 10.66
CA VAL A 134 1.51 7.50 11.04
C VAL A 134 2.08 6.84 9.79
N GLY A 135 3.36 6.48 9.83
CA GLY A 135 4.00 5.81 8.68
C GLY A 135 4.47 6.74 7.55
N GLY A 136 4.39 8.06 7.73
CA GLY A 136 4.92 9.03 6.78
C GLY A 136 4.10 10.31 6.67
N PRO A 137 4.63 11.34 5.99
CA PRO A 137 3.93 12.61 5.83
C PRO A 137 2.73 12.48 4.89
N SER A 138 1.57 12.93 5.34
CA SER A 138 0.31 12.96 4.59
C SER A 138 -0.24 14.37 4.42
N LEU A 139 0.20 15.30 5.27
CA LEU A 139 -0.02 16.74 5.16
C LEU A 139 1.32 17.47 5.20
N LEU A 140 1.33 18.71 4.73
CA LEU A 140 2.46 19.62 4.90
C LEU A 140 2.68 19.87 6.41
N SER A 141 3.94 20.05 6.81
CA SER A 141 4.30 20.26 8.22
C SER A 141 3.75 21.54 8.83
N ASP A 142 3.51 22.55 8.00
CA ASP A 142 2.96 23.85 8.37
C ASP A 142 1.44 23.96 8.20
N HIS A 143 0.77 22.86 7.82
CA HIS A 143 -0.68 22.84 7.64
C HIS A 143 -1.39 23.01 9.00
N PRO A 144 -2.40 23.92 9.14
CA PRO A 144 -3.03 24.22 10.42
C PRO A 144 -3.72 23.04 11.08
N MET A 145 -4.17 22.05 10.29
CA MET A 145 -4.82 20.83 10.80
C MET A 145 -3.82 19.68 11.05
N ASN A 146 -2.51 19.89 10.89
CA ASN A 146 -1.52 18.87 11.12
C ASN A 146 -1.14 18.81 12.61
N LEU A 147 -1.53 17.73 13.28
CA LEU A 147 -1.20 17.46 14.68
C LEU A 147 0.12 16.70 14.87
N GLY A 148 0.88 16.45 13.80
CA GLY A 148 2.11 15.69 13.87
C GLY A 148 1.89 14.19 14.03
N PHE A 149 2.66 13.54 14.93
CA PHE A 149 2.76 12.09 15.00
C PHE A 149 2.35 11.49 16.36
N SER A 150 1.93 12.32 17.33
CA SER A 150 1.66 11.92 18.71
C SER A 150 0.21 11.46 18.91
N VAL A 151 -0.06 10.20 18.54
CA VAL A 151 -1.43 9.65 18.59
C VAL A 151 -2.00 9.65 20.01
N GLY A 152 -1.15 9.41 21.04
CA GLY A 152 -1.57 9.28 22.43
C GLY A 152 -2.19 10.54 23.04
N GLU A 153 -1.92 11.71 22.49
CA GLU A 153 -2.44 12.99 22.99
C GLU A 153 -3.88 13.26 22.57
N TYR A 154 -4.31 12.75 21.42
CA TYR A 154 -5.56 13.16 20.79
C TYR A 154 -6.58 12.01 20.68
N LEU A 155 -6.11 10.76 20.58
CA LEU A 155 -6.96 9.61 20.33
C LEU A 155 -8.00 9.36 21.45
N PRO A 156 -7.68 9.50 22.77
CA PRO A 156 -8.64 9.24 23.84
C PRO A 156 -9.86 10.17 23.84
N ASP A 157 -9.69 11.40 23.33
CA ASP A 157 -10.74 12.42 23.34
C ASP A 157 -11.58 12.42 22.06
N ALA A 158 -11.17 11.67 21.03
CA ALA A 158 -11.90 11.61 19.76
C ALA A 158 -13.22 10.85 19.90
N ASP A 159 -14.31 11.41 19.35
CA ASP A 159 -15.61 10.73 19.24
C ASP A 159 -15.79 10.03 17.88
N LEU A 160 -14.96 10.39 16.90
CA LEU A 160 -14.83 9.74 15.59
C LEU A 160 -13.37 9.64 15.20
N VAL A 161 -12.93 8.46 14.79
CA VAL A 161 -11.60 8.25 14.24
C VAL A 161 -11.71 7.72 12.82
N LEU A 162 -11.19 8.50 11.87
CA LEU A 162 -11.07 8.11 10.46
C LEU A 162 -9.64 7.63 10.19
N VAL A 163 -9.47 6.33 10.02
CA VAL A 163 -8.17 5.71 9.68
C VAL A 163 -8.03 5.60 8.17
N LEU A 164 -6.98 6.22 7.63
CA LEU A 164 -6.68 6.24 6.20
C LEU A 164 -5.40 5.43 5.92
N GLU A 165 -5.54 4.24 5.36
CA GLU A 165 -4.43 3.37 4.92
C GLU A 165 -3.35 3.15 6.01
N SER A 166 -3.75 2.87 7.24
CA SER A 166 -2.84 2.51 8.31
C SER A 166 -3.14 1.11 8.85
N ALA A 167 -2.16 0.22 8.76
CA ALA A 167 -2.26 -1.14 9.32
C ALA A 167 -2.22 -1.12 10.85
N VAL A 168 -1.45 -0.21 11.42
CA VAL A 168 -1.28 -0.04 12.87
C VAL A 168 -1.47 1.44 13.19
N PRO A 169 -2.72 1.92 13.27
CA PRO A 169 -3.00 3.33 13.54
C PRO A 169 -2.65 3.74 14.99
N TRP A 170 -2.68 2.82 15.92
CA TRP A 170 -2.19 2.96 17.29
C TRP A 170 -1.78 1.60 17.85
N ILE A 171 -1.10 1.60 18.98
CA ILE A 171 -0.73 0.39 19.71
C ILE A 171 -1.63 0.30 20.96
N PRO A 172 -2.57 -0.67 21.07
CA PRO A 172 -3.54 -0.74 22.16
C PRO A 172 -2.91 -0.77 23.57
N ARG A 173 -1.74 -1.37 23.70
CA ARG A 173 -1.00 -1.36 24.96
C ARG A 173 -0.65 0.04 25.45
N ASN A 174 -0.48 1.00 24.52
CA ASN A 174 -0.03 2.35 24.85
C ASN A 174 -1.20 3.33 24.95
N VAL A 175 -2.17 3.22 24.05
CA VAL A 175 -3.33 4.09 23.96
C VAL A 175 -4.47 3.38 23.22
N GLU A 176 -5.69 3.63 23.67
CA GLU A 176 -6.91 3.17 23.01
C GLU A 176 -7.83 4.36 22.75
N PRO A 177 -8.65 4.32 21.68
CA PRO A 177 -9.70 5.31 21.48
C PRO A 177 -10.75 5.20 22.59
N ASN A 178 -11.53 6.26 22.74
CA ASN A 178 -12.73 6.22 23.58
C ASN A 178 -13.63 5.05 23.13
N LYS A 179 -14.20 4.32 24.08
CA LYS A 179 -15.07 3.14 23.82
C LYS A 179 -16.31 3.50 23.00
N GLU A 180 -16.80 4.71 23.13
CA GLU A 180 -17.96 5.22 22.39
C GLU A 180 -17.59 5.82 21.02
N ALA A 181 -16.28 5.98 20.72
CA ALA A 181 -15.82 6.53 19.46
C ALA A 181 -16.25 5.66 18.29
N LYS A 182 -16.70 6.29 17.23
CA LYS A 182 -16.97 5.62 15.94
C LYS A 182 -15.67 5.48 15.17
N LEU A 183 -15.47 4.33 14.53
CA LEU A 183 -14.28 4.06 13.72
C LEU A 183 -14.68 3.89 12.26
N ILE A 184 -14.04 4.65 11.39
CA ILE A 184 -14.13 4.49 9.94
C ILE A 184 -12.74 4.10 9.45
N HIS A 185 -12.62 3.00 8.74
CA HIS A 185 -11.37 2.58 8.14
C HIS A 185 -11.48 2.57 6.61
N LEU A 186 -10.69 3.39 5.96
CA LEU A 186 -10.59 3.48 4.50
C LEU A 186 -9.22 2.96 4.04
N SER A 187 -9.23 1.85 3.33
CA SER A 187 -8.03 1.21 2.78
C SER A 187 -8.40 0.36 1.56
N PRO A 188 -7.49 0.17 0.58
CA PRO A 188 -7.67 -0.81 -0.49
C PRO A 188 -7.78 -2.26 0.01
N ASP A 189 -7.18 -2.55 1.15
CA ASP A 189 -7.31 -3.82 1.88
C ASP A 189 -7.59 -3.52 3.36
N PRO A 190 -8.86 -3.30 3.75
CA PRO A 190 -9.20 -2.93 5.13
C PRO A 190 -9.00 -4.08 6.12
N HIS A 191 -8.89 -5.29 5.65
CA HIS A 191 -8.64 -6.46 6.48
C HIS A 191 -7.17 -6.84 6.60
N TYR A 192 -6.29 -6.18 5.82
CA TYR A 192 -4.86 -6.52 5.75
C TYR A 192 -4.64 -8.03 5.57
N SER A 193 -5.28 -8.58 4.54
CA SER A 193 -5.34 -10.02 4.27
C SER A 193 -3.97 -10.69 4.09
N GLY A 194 -2.93 -9.90 3.82
CA GLY A 194 -1.54 -10.36 3.80
C GLY A 194 -0.88 -10.52 5.18
N LEU A 195 -1.56 -10.13 6.27
CA LEU A 195 -1.05 -10.29 7.63
C LEU A 195 -1.69 -11.52 8.30
N PRO A 196 -0.96 -12.24 9.18
CA PRO A 196 -1.48 -13.46 9.82
C PRO A 196 -2.65 -13.18 10.77
N TYR A 197 -2.71 -11.99 11.35
CA TYR A 197 -3.82 -11.50 12.19
C TYR A 197 -3.77 -9.98 12.30
N ARG A 198 -4.86 -9.43 12.83
CA ARG A 198 -5.02 -8.00 13.09
C ARG A 198 -5.62 -7.77 14.47
#